data_18a58a2a901622b2c02c22f86b6c0a68
#
_entry.id   18a58a2a901622b2c02c22f86b6c0a68
#
_cell.length_a   1.000
_cell.length_b   1.000
_cell.length_c   1.000
_cell.angle_alpha   90.00
_cell.angle_beta   90.00
_cell.angle_gamma   90.00
#
_symmetry.space_group_name_H-M   'P 1'
#
loop_
_entity.id
_entity.type
_entity.pdbx_description
1 polymer ?
#
loop_
_entity_poly.entity_id
_entity_poly.type
_entity_poly.pdbx_seq_one_letter_code
_entity_poly.pdbx_strand_id
1 'polypeptide(L)'
;VDEPDISAATRARYTGIALEKAERLEELINDFFDITRFNLTTLTLDMENTNLSMMLEQIAFEFRPLLADKELEIVTELENNVNIMCDRDKLERVFDNLLRNAINYSYNGTKIILSMKRDNDNVRIVVSNVGKTILPEKLARIFEQFYRVDSSRSTSTGGSGLGLAIAKEIVELHGGTIEAASADEKIVFTLTLPS
;
A
#
# COMPACT_ATOMS: atom_id res chain seq x y z
N VAL A 1 -22.10 -26.06 35.07
CA VAL A 1 -20.70 -25.76 34.76
C VAL A 1 -20.60 -24.23 34.77
N ASP A 2 -20.07 -23.70 35.90
CA ASP A 2 -19.88 -22.25 36.07
C ASP A 2 -18.84 -21.81 35.04
N GLU A 3 -19.25 -20.99 34.06
CA GLU A 3 -18.33 -20.30 33.19
C GLU A 3 -17.46 -19.36 34.05
N PRO A 4 -16.12 -19.42 33.95
CA PRO A 4 -15.29 -18.51 34.72
C PRO A 4 -15.62 -17.08 34.30
N ASP A 5 -15.97 -16.27 35.30
CA ASP A 5 -16.36 -14.87 35.10
C ASP A 5 -15.16 -14.09 34.55
N ILE A 6 -15.14 -13.94 33.22
CA ILE A 6 -14.06 -13.25 32.52
C ILE A 6 -14.15 -11.77 32.90
N SER A 7 -13.07 -11.22 33.46
CA SER A 7 -13.01 -9.81 33.84
C SER A 7 -13.36 -8.88 32.68
N ALA A 8 -13.97 -7.71 32.96
CA ALA A 8 -14.32 -6.73 31.96
C ALA A 8 -13.10 -6.34 31.08
N ALA A 9 -11.91 -6.23 31.67
CA ALA A 9 -10.66 -5.95 30.97
C ALA A 9 -10.27 -7.09 30.01
N THR A 10 -10.40 -8.34 30.44
CA THR A 10 -10.12 -9.51 29.60
C THR A 10 -11.12 -9.61 28.44
N ARG A 11 -12.40 -9.32 28.71
CA ARG A 11 -13.45 -9.28 27.67
C ARG A 11 -13.17 -8.20 26.64
N ALA A 12 -12.87 -6.98 27.07
CA ALA A 12 -12.52 -5.87 26.19
C ALA A 12 -11.30 -6.21 25.30
N ARG A 13 -10.26 -6.84 25.88
CA ARG A 13 -9.08 -7.30 25.12
C ARG A 13 -9.45 -8.33 24.05
N TYR A 14 -10.25 -9.35 24.39
CA TYR A 14 -10.66 -10.38 23.42
C TYR A 14 -11.56 -9.81 22.33
N THR A 15 -12.47 -8.88 22.68
CA THR A 15 -13.31 -8.19 21.70
C THR A 15 -12.46 -7.35 20.74
N GLY A 16 -11.44 -6.63 21.24
CA GLY A 16 -10.50 -5.89 20.40
C GLY A 16 -9.73 -6.80 19.44
N ILE A 17 -9.21 -7.94 19.92
CA ILE A 17 -8.54 -8.92 19.08
C ILE A 17 -9.50 -9.50 18.02
N ALA A 18 -10.74 -9.81 18.40
CA ALA A 18 -11.72 -10.34 17.47
C ALA A 18 -12.08 -9.32 16.38
N LEU A 19 -12.25 -8.05 16.75
CA LEU A 19 -12.50 -6.96 15.80
C LEU A 19 -11.34 -6.81 14.82
N GLU A 20 -10.10 -6.72 15.31
CA GLU A 20 -8.89 -6.65 14.46
C GLU A 20 -8.81 -7.82 13.45
N LYS A 21 -9.16 -9.04 13.88
CA LYS A 21 -9.15 -10.20 12.99
C LYS A 21 -10.30 -10.19 11.99
N ALA A 22 -11.47 -9.65 12.37
CA ALA A 22 -12.62 -9.49 11.47
C ALA A 22 -12.34 -8.44 10.37
N GLU A 23 -11.83 -7.28 10.74
CA GLU A 23 -11.41 -6.21 9.80
C GLU A 23 -10.36 -6.75 8.82
N ARG A 24 -9.38 -7.49 9.33
CA ARG A 24 -8.38 -8.12 8.49
C ARG A 24 -8.94 -9.16 7.53
N LEU A 25 -9.91 -9.98 7.97
CA LEU A 25 -10.59 -10.95 7.10
C LEU A 25 -11.35 -10.23 5.98
N GLU A 26 -12.00 -9.11 6.29
CA GLU A 26 -12.67 -8.26 5.30
C GLU A 26 -11.67 -7.74 4.25
N GLU A 27 -10.51 -7.21 4.66
CA GLU A 27 -9.44 -6.80 3.74
C GLU A 27 -9.01 -7.96 2.82
N LEU A 28 -8.76 -9.15 3.39
CA LEU A 28 -8.37 -10.33 2.62
C LEU A 28 -9.43 -10.77 1.61
N ILE A 29 -10.70 -10.72 1.98
CA ILE A 29 -11.82 -11.04 1.10
C ILE A 29 -11.89 -10.04 -0.05
N ASN A 30 -11.77 -8.75 0.24
CA ASN A 30 -11.77 -7.70 -0.77
C ASN A 30 -10.57 -7.84 -1.73
N ASP A 31 -9.37 -8.11 -1.22
CA ASP A 31 -8.18 -8.39 -2.01
C ASP A 31 -8.38 -9.60 -2.93
N PHE A 32 -8.97 -10.68 -2.41
CA PHE A 32 -9.25 -11.88 -3.18
C PHE A 32 -10.27 -11.63 -4.30
N PHE A 33 -11.35 -10.89 -4.01
CA PHE A 33 -12.33 -10.53 -5.03
C PHE A 33 -11.73 -9.66 -6.13
N ASP A 34 -10.84 -8.73 -5.82
CA ASP A 34 -10.21 -7.91 -6.84
C ASP A 34 -9.31 -8.75 -7.75
N ILE A 35 -8.44 -9.59 -7.19
CA ILE A 35 -7.62 -10.50 -8.00
C ILE A 35 -8.47 -11.42 -8.88
N THR A 36 -9.59 -11.92 -8.34
CA THR A 36 -10.50 -12.77 -9.11
C THR A 36 -11.13 -11.99 -10.26
N ARG A 37 -11.52 -10.73 -10.03
CA ARG A 37 -12.06 -9.85 -11.07
C ARG A 37 -11.01 -9.50 -12.12
N PHE A 38 -9.76 -9.22 -11.74
CA PHE A 38 -8.67 -8.98 -12.69
C PHE A 38 -8.45 -10.20 -13.61
N ASN A 39 -8.55 -11.42 -13.08
CA ASN A 39 -8.32 -12.65 -13.87
C ASN A 39 -9.53 -13.08 -14.72
N LEU A 40 -10.75 -12.69 -14.39
CA LEU A 40 -11.98 -13.23 -14.98
C LEU A 40 -12.76 -12.25 -15.87
N THR A 41 -12.51 -10.95 -15.78
CA THR A 41 -13.30 -9.93 -16.52
C THR A 41 -12.39 -8.82 -17.05
N THR A 42 -12.77 -8.26 -18.21
CA THR A 42 -12.31 -6.94 -18.64
C THR A 42 -12.82 -5.90 -17.63
N LEU A 43 -12.00 -5.60 -16.63
CA LEU A 43 -12.29 -4.51 -15.70
C LEU A 43 -12.33 -3.20 -16.50
N THR A 44 -13.49 -2.56 -16.51
CA THR A 44 -13.62 -1.21 -17.03
C THR A 44 -13.25 -0.24 -15.90
N LEU A 45 -12.31 0.67 -16.19
CA LEU A 45 -11.98 1.77 -15.29
C LEU A 45 -13.05 2.87 -15.39
N ASP A 46 -13.43 3.44 -14.27
CA ASP A 46 -14.26 4.66 -14.23
C ASP A 46 -13.34 5.88 -14.26
N MET A 47 -13.00 6.29 -15.50
CA MET A 47 -11.98 7.31 -15.75
C MET A 47 -12.57 8.71 -15.54
N GLU A 48 -12.02 9.47 -14.59
CA GLU A 48 -12.38 10.87 -14.32
C GLU A 48 -11.14 11.78 -14.29
N ASN A 49 -11.35 13.07 -14.50
CA ASN A 49 -10.28 14.06 -14.39
C ASN A 49 -9.98 14.35 -12.92
N THR A 50 -8.90 13.75 -12.41
CA THR A 50 -8.54 13.80 -10.99
C THR A 50 -7.32 14.70 -10.76
N ASN A 51 -7.41 15.59 -9.76
CA ASN A 51 -6.25 16.33 -9.26
C ASN A 51 -5.38 15.40 -8.40
N LEU A 52 -4.37 14.82 -9.02
CA LEU A 52 -3.49 13.83 -8.39
C LEU A 52 -2.66 14.44 -7.24
N SER A 53 -2.30 15.73 -7.33
CA SER A 53 -1.57 16.43 -6.26
C SER A 53 -2.39 16.46 -4.98
N MET A 54 -3.65 16.88 -5.06
CA MET A 54 -4.56 16.93 -3.92
C MET A 54 -4.87 15.54 -3.36
N MET A 55 -5.08 14.57 -4.24
CA MET A 55 -5.36 13.19 -3.84
C MET A 55 -4.19 12.61 -3.03
N LEU A 56 -2.95 12.76 -3.49
CA LEU A 56 -1.77 12.25 -2.80
C LEU A 56 -1.50 12.98 -1.47
N GLU A 57 -1.75 14.29 -1.40
CA GLU A 57 -1.68 15.05 -0.15
C GLU A 57 -2.71 14.55 0.87
N GLN A 58 -3.94 14.32 0.43
CA GLN A 58 -5.00 13.78 1.28
C GLN A 58 -4.65 12.40 1.81
N ILE A 59 -4.22 11.48 0.96
CA ILE A 59 -3.81 10.13 1.36
C ILE A 59 -2.65 10.21 2.38
N ALA A 60 -1.61 11.00 2.09
CA ALA A 60 -0.49 11.16 3.02
C ALA A 60 -0.93 11.70 4.40
N PHE A 61 -1.93 12.59 4.43
CA PHE A 61 -2.50 13.11 5.67
C PHE A 61 -3.27 12.03 6.45
N GLU A 62 -4.07 11.21 5.77
CA GLU A 62 -4.87 10.14 6.38
C GLU A 62 -4.00 9.05 7.01
N PHE A 63 -2.79 8.84 6.48
CA PHE A 63 -1.84 7.87 7.03
C PHE A 63 -1.10 8.33 8.30
N ARG A 64 -1.13 9.63 8.65
CA ARG A 64 -0.40 10.17 9.82
C ARG A 64 -0.67 9.41 11.14
N PRO A 65 -1.90 9.03 11.49
CA PRO A 65 -2.15 8.29 12.73
C PRO A 65 -1.41 6.95 12.80
N LEU A 66 -1.18 6.29 11.64
CA LEU A 66 -0.52 4.98 11.57
C LEU A 66 1.00 5.05 11.72
N LEU A 67 1.58 6.26 11.70
CA LEU A 67 3.03 6.46 11.78
C LEU A 67 3.53 6.49 13.22
N ALA A 68 2.65 6.81 14.18
CA ALA A 68 3.02 7.10 15.56
C ALA A 68 3.73 5.93 16.26
N ASP A 69 3.25 4.71 16.06
CA ASP A 69 3.79 3.50 16.73
C ASP A 69 5.25 3.20 16.35
N LYS A 70 5.68 3.69 15.19
CA LYS A 70 7.05 3.50 14.67
C LYS A 70 7.85 4.80 14.60
N GLU A 71 7.31 5.91 15.10
CA GLU A 71 7.94 7.23 15.03
C GLU A 71 8.34 7.62 13.59
N LEU A 72 7.51 7.24 12.61
CA LEU A 72 7.74 7.54 11.19
C LEU A 72 7.23 8.93 10.83
N GLU A 73 7.78 9.50 9.76
CA GLU A 73 7.32 10.74 9.14
C GLU A 73 7.08 10.52 7.65
N ILE A 74 5.93 10.99 7.11
CA ILE A 74 5.72 11.08 5.65
C ILE A 74 6.09 12.50 5.21
N VAL A 75 7.03 12.58 4.27
CA VAL A 75 7.44 13.81 3.60
C VAL A 75 6.90 13.81 2.18
N THR A 76 6.12 14.81 1.81
CA THR A 76 5.54 14.97 0.47
C THR A 76 6.35 15.98 -0.34
N GLU A 77 6.74 15.60 -1.56
CA GLU A 77 7.43 16.43 -2.56
C GLU A 77 6.62 16.39 -3.87
N LEU A 78 5.46 17.03 -3.87
CA LEU A 78 4.47 16.91 -4.94
C LEU A 78 4.46 18.16 -5.82
N GLU A 79 4.55 17.98 -7.13
CA GLU A 79 4.30 19.04 -8.10
C GLU A 79 2.82 19.47 -8.02
N ASN A 80 2.57 20.78 -7.98
CA ASN A 80 1.23 21.33 -7.80
C ASN A 80 0.36 21.19 -9.05
N ASN A 81 -0.94 21.02 -8.85
CA ASN A 81 -1.96 21.05 -9.92
C ASN A 81 -1.71 20.04 -11.05
N VAL A 82 -1.22 18.85 -10.73
CA VAL A 82 -1.12 17.75 -11.67
C VAL A 82 -2.48 17.07 -11.77
N ASN A 83 -3.12 17.16 -12.96
CA ASN A 83 -4.38 16.48 -13.24
C ASN A 83 -4.14 15.40 -14.28
N ILE A 84 -4.75 14.23 -14.10
CA ILE A 84 -4.73 13.10 -15.02
C ILE A 84 -6.13 12.49 -15.16
N MET A 85 -6.36 11.80 -16.27
CA MET A 85 -7.54 10.93 -16.41
C MET A 85 -7.25 9.60 -15.74
N CYS A 86 -8.00 9.25 -14.68
CA CYS A 86 -7.80 8.00 -13.96
C CYS A 86 -9.08 7.55 -13.24
N ASP A 87 -9.12 6.29 -12.85
CA ASP A 87 -10.07 5.79 -11.85
C ASP A 87 -9.50 6.10 -10.46
N ARG A 88 -10.07 7.12 -9.82
CA ARG A 88 -9.61 7.66 -8.55
C ARG A 88 -9.57 6.60 -7.46
N ASP A 89 -10.67 5.86 -7.28
CA ASP A 89 -10.80 4.85 -6.21
C ASP A 89 -9.74 3.74 -6.37
N LYS A 90 -9.46 3.34 -7.60
CA LYS A 90 -8.43 2.35 -7.88
C LYS A 90 -7.03 2.89 -7.60
N LEU A 91 -6.73 4.13 -7.99
CA LEU A 91 -5.42 4.73 -7.68
C LEU A 91 -5.25 4.99 -6.17
N GLU A 92 -6.29 5.42 -5.45
CA GLU A 92 -6.23 5.52 -3.98
C GLU A 92 -5.81 4.18 -3.36
N ARG A 93 -6.36 3.07 -3.86
CA ARG A 93 -5.96 1.72 -3.42
C ARG A 93 -4.51 1.37 -3.74
N VAL A 94 -3.97 1.82 -4.87
CA VAL A 94 -2.53 1.65 -5.19
C VAL A 94 -1.68 2.30 -4.12
N PHE A 95 -1.98 3.56 -3.78
CA PHE A 95 -1.18 4.31 -2.80
C PHE A 95 -1.39 3.80 -1.36
N ASP A 96 -2.59 3.35 -0.99
CA ASP A 96 -2.83 2.65 0.27
C ASP A 96 -1.92 1.43 0.41
N ASN A 97 -1.86 0.56 -0.60
CA ASN A 97 -0.99 -0.61 -0.62
C ASN A 97 0.50 -0.24 -0.50
N LEU A 98 0.96 0.77 -1.23
CA LEU A 98 2.35 1.20 -1.20
C LEU A 98 2.75 1.85 0.12
N LEU A 99 1.89 2.71 0.68
CA LEU A 99 2.16 3.38 1.96
C LEU A 99 2.09 2.40 3.14
N ARG A 100 1.12 1.48 3.17
CA ARG A 100 1.11 0.38 4.17
C ARG A 100 2.35 -0.48 4.06
N ASN A 101 2.81 -0.79 2.86
CA ASN A 101 4.06 -1.51 2.64
C ASN A 101 5.24 -0.72 3.21
N ALA A 102 5.35 0.57 2.85
CA ALA A 102 6.42 1.43 3.35
C ALA A 102 6.42 1.52 4.89
N ILE A 103 5.26 1.71 5.54
CA ILE A 103 5.13 1.74 7.01
C ILE A 103 5.57 0.41 7.63
N ASN A 104 5.10 -0.72 7.08
CA ASN A 104 5.37 -2.04 7.63
C ASN A 104 6.86 -2.40 7.59
N TYR A 105 7.56 -2.03 6.51
CA TYR A 105 8.95 -2.41 6.27
C TYR A 105 9.98 -1.32 6.59
N SER A 106 9.55 -0.15 7.05
CA SER A 106 10.45 0.91 7.52
C SER A 106 11.07 0.58 8.87
N TYR A 107 12.30 1.04 9.07
CA TYR A 107 12.90 1.14 10.40
C TYR A 107 12.23 2.26 11.20
N ASN A 108 12.16 2.10 12.51
CA ASN A 108 11.59 3.12 13.40
C ASN A 108 12.39 4.44 13.31
N GLY A 109 11.70 5.56 13.45
CA GLY A 109 12.31 6.90 13.45
C GLY A 109 12.81 7.37 12.07
N THR A 110 12.39 6.70 10.98
CA THR A 110 12.82 7.07 9.62
C THR A 110 11.72 7.80 8.85
N LYS A 111 12.05 8.23 7.61
CA LYS A 111 11.13 8.96 6.75
C LYS A 111 10.66 8.09 5.59
N ILE A 112 9.38 8.25 5.25
CA ILE A 112 8.78 7.80 4.00
C ILE A 112 8.67 9.03 3.10
N ILE A 113 9.18 8.98 1.88
CA ILE A 113 9.10 10.07 0.92
C ILE A 113 8.10 9.71 -0.15
N LEU A 114 7.10 10.55 -0.34
CA LEU A 114 6.14 10.50 -1.43
C LEU A 114 6.40 11.69 -2.36
N SER A 115 6.95 11.44 -3.54
CA SER A 115 7.24 12.49 -4.52
C SER A 115 6.52 12.26 -5.83
N MET A 116 6.17 13.35 -6.52
CA MET A 116 5.51 13.32 -7.81
C MET A 116 5.97 14.48 -8.69
N LYS A 117 6.26 14.18 -9.95
CA LYS A 117 6.62 15.16 -10.97
C LYS A 117 6.06 14.78 -12.33
N ARG A 118 5.74 15.77 -13.17
CA ARG A 118 5.49 15.56 -14.59
C ARG A 118 6.79 15.21 -15.30
N ASP A 119 6.70 14.26 -16.20
CA ASP A 119 7.81 13.81 -17.04
C ASP A 119 7.29 13.63 -18.48
N ASN A 120 7.35 14.71 -19.27
CA ASN A 120 6.77 14.80 -20.61
C ASN A 120 5.25 14.48 -20.61
N ASP A 121 4.84 13.44 -21.32
CA ASP A 121 3.45 12.98 -21.43
C ASP A 121 3.06 12.00 -20.28
N ASN A 122 3.87 11.93 -19.22
CA ASN A 122 3.65 11.05 -18.11
C ASN A 122 3.74 11.80 -16.77
N VAL A 123 3.24 11.18 -15.73
CA VAL A 123 3.45 11.57 -14.34
C VAL A 123 4.23 10.48 -13.66
N ARG A 124 5.37 10.84 -13.08
CA ARG A 124 6.21 9.93 -12.29
C ARG A 124 5.97 10.15 -10.81
N ILE A 125 5.58 9.08 -10.11
CA ILE A 125 5.36 9.08 -8.68
C ILE A 125 6.34 8.11 -8.03
N VAL A 126 6.95 8.52 -6.91
CA VAL A 126 7.91 7.69 -6.17
C VAL A 126 7.48 7.61 -4.72
N VAL A 127 7.37 6.39 -4.21
CA VAL A 127 7.25 6.10 -2.77
C VAL A 127 8.55 5.45 -2.34
N SER A 128 9.25 6.05 -1.39
CA SER A 128 10.49 5.47 -0.88
C SER A 128 10.56 5.48 0.64
N ASN A 129 11.17 4.46 1.19
CA ASN A 129 11.35 4.30 2.63
C ASN A 129 12.72 3.70 2.97
N VAL A 130 13.14 3.85 4.23
CA VAL A 130 14.37 3.27 4.76
C VAL A 130 14.02 1.99 5.52
N GLY A 131 14.55 0.87 5.06
CA GLY A 131 14.28 -0.45 5.61
C GLY A 131 15.29 -1.49 5.12
N LYS A 132 15.12 -2.74 5.54
CA LYS A 132 16.03 -3.82 5.16
C LYS A 132 16.10 -3.99 3.64
N THR A 133 17.30 -3.95 3.09
CA THR A 133 17.55 -4.17 1.66
C THR A 133 16.98 -5.52 1.21
N ILE A 134 16.22 -5.49 0.12
CA ILE A 134 15.62 -6.66 -0.50
C ILE A 134 16.61 -7.21 -1.54
N LEU A 135 16.90 -8.48 -1.45
CA LEU A 135 17.83 -9.14 -2.41
C LEU A 135 17.23 -9.16 -3.83
N PRO A 136 18.04 -9.04 -4.88
CA PRO A 136 17.54 -8.95 -6.27
C PRO A 136 16.60 -10.09 -6.67
N GLU A 137 16.91 -11.33 -6.28
CA GLU A 137 16.06 -12.50 -6.57
C GLU A 137 14.69 -12.45 -5.88
N LYS A 138 14.60 -11.78 -4.73
CA LYS A 138 13.33 -11.53 -4.02
C LYS A 138 12.60 -10.33 -4.61
N LEU A 139 13.35 -9.28 -4.95
CA LEU A 139 12.81 -8.06 -5.54
C LEU A 139 12.09 -8.33 -6.87
N ALA A 140 12.60 -9.24 -7.69
CA ALA A 140 11.97 -9.65 -8.95
C ALA A 140 10.57 -10.28 -8.75
N ARG A 141 10.26 -10.74 -7.55
CA ARG A 141 9.04 -11.48 -7.22
C ARG A 141 8.04 -10.74 -6.36
N ILE A 142 8.36 -9.54 -5.87
CA ILE A 142 7.49 -8.84 -4.90
C ILE A 142 6.11 -8.47 -5.43
N PHE A 143 5.93 -8.46 -6.75
CA PHE A 143 4.64 -8.25 -7.41
C PHE A 143 3.89 -9.55 -7.74
N GLU A 144 4.47 -10.73 -7.43
CA GLU A 144 3.77 -12.00 -7.56
C GLU A 144 2.69 -12.12 -6.48
N GLN A 145 1.53 -12.68 -6.85
CA GLN A 145 0.44 -12.93 -5.91
C GLN A 145 0.88 -13.87 -4.78
N PHE A 146 0.48 -13.56 -3.55
CA PHE A 146 0.81 -14.31 -2.33
C PHE A 146 2.30 -14.38 -1.98
N TYR A 147 3.17 -13.69 -2.74
CA TYR A 147 4.60 -13.67 -2.44
C TYR A 147 4.91 -12.74 -1.27
N ARG A 148 5.80 -13.20 -0.38
CA ARG A 148 6.30 -12.42 0.77
C ARG A 148 7.80 -12.66 0.93
N VAL A 149 8.54 -11.57 1.14
CA VAL A 149 10.01 -11.61 1.33
C VAL A 149 10.40 -12.39 2.59
N ASP A 150 9.63 -12.26 3.68
CA ASP A 150 9.83 -12.94 4.95
C ASP A 150 8.56 -13.72 5.37
N SER A 151 8.56 -15.04 5.21
CA SER A 151 7.45 -15.91 5.63
C SER A 151 7.35 -16.08 7.16
N SER A 152 8.43 -15.81 7.90
CA SER A 152 8.50 -15.99 9.36
C SER A 152 7.83 -14.89 10.19
N ARG A 153 7.53 -13.74 9.59
CA ARG A 153 6.81 -12.61 10.24
C ARG A 153 5.30 -12.61 10.00
N SER A 154 4.72 -13.78 9.71
CA SER A 154 3.32 -13.92 9.28
C SER A 154 2.27 -13.41 10.27
N THR A 155 2.61 -13.27 11.54
CA THR A 155 1.66 -12.87 12.60
C THR A 155 1.72 -11.40 12.99
N SER A 156 2.86 -10.71 12.81
CA SER A 156 3.02 -9.33 13.31
C SER A 156 2.88 -8.24 12.25
N THR A 157 3.19 -8.51 10.97
CA THR A 157 3.08 -7.52 9.88
C THR A 157 1.92 -7.75 8.93
N GLY A 158 1.21 -8.84 9.15
CA GLY A 158 -0.16 -9.06 8.70
C GLY A 158 -0.50 -9.03 7.19
N GLY A 159 0.42 -8.85 6.23
CA GLY A 159 0.07 -8.70 4.80
C GLY A 159 -0.38 -10.00 4.11
N SER A 160 -1.39 -9.92 3.21
CA SER A 160 -1.88 -11.02 2.36
C SER A 160 -0.86 -11.49 1.32
N GLY A 161 0.08 -10.64 0.96
CA GLY A 161 0.94 -10.81 -0.21
C GLY A 161 0.23 -10.48 -1.53
N LEU A 162 -0.94 -9.84 -1.47
CA LEU A 162 -1.74 -9.45 -2.63
C LEU A 162 -1.61 -7.95 -2.96
N GLY A 163 -1.35 -7.10 -1.97
CA GLY A 163 -1.40 -5.64 -2.13
C GLY A 163 -0.50 -5.10 -3.25
N LEU A 164 0.75 -5.57 -3.37
CA LEU A 164 1.65 -5.14 -4.46
C LEU A 164 1.24 -5.71 -5.82
N ALA A 165 0.69 -6.93 -5.87
CA ALA A 165 0.16 -7.51 -7.10
C ALA A 165 -1.06 -6.71 -7.58
N ILE A 166 -1.98 -6.34 -6.67
CA ILE A 166 -3.14 -5.48 -6.96
C ILE A 166 -2.67 -4.10 -7.44
N ALA A 167 -1.70 -3.50 -6.76
CA ALA A 167 -1.16 -2.20 -7.16
C ALA A 167 -0.60 -2.23 -8.58
N LYS A 168 0.16 -3.27 -8.94
CA LYS A 168 0.70 -3.47 -10.28
C LYS A 168 -0.40 -3.58 -11.32
N GLU A 169 -1.39 -4.44 -11.09
CA GLU A 169 -2.50 -4.66 -12.02
C GLU A 169 -3.28 -3.36 -12.28
N ILE A 170 -3.60 -2.60 -11.23
CA ILE A 170 -4.29 -1.32 -11.37
C ILE A 170 -3.47 -0.32 -12.18
N VAL A 171 -2.17 -0.21 -11.93
CA VAL A 171 -1.28 0.70 -12.66
C VAL A 171 -1.21 0.29 -14.15
N GLU A 172 -1.08 -0.99 -14.44
CA GLU A 172 -1.06 -1.53 -15.82
C GLU A 172 -2.39 -1.30 -16.54
N LEU A 173 -3.54 -1.43 -15.87
CA LEU A 173 -4.85 -1.08 -16.42
C LEU A 173 -4.98 0.40 -16.79
N HIS A 174 -4.29 1.30 -16.07
CA HIS A 174 -4.20 2.72 -16.40
C HIS A 174 -3.19 3.02 -17.53
N GLY A 175 -2.60 2.00 -18.15
CA GLY A 175 -1.56 2.16 -19.17
C GLY A 175 -0.21 2.60 -18.61
N GLY A 176 -0.02 2.51 -17.30
CA GLY A 176 1.20 2.86 -16.59
C GLY A 176 2.14 1.69 -16.32
N THR A 177 3.21 1.97 -15.59
CA THR A 177 4.19 0.98 -15.12
C THR A 177 4.51 1.18 -13.66
N ILE A 178 4.82 0.10 -12.95
CA ILE A 178 5.33 0.14 -11.58
C ILE A 178 6.60 -0.71 -11.47
N GLU A 179 7.61 -0.14 -10.88
CA GLU A 179 8.91 -0.78 -10.66
C GLU A 179 9.34 -0.64 -9.22
N ALA A 180 10.21 -1.56 -8.77
CA ALA A 180 10.80 -1.49 -7.44
C ALA A 180 12.32 -1.63 -7.51
N ALA A 181 13.01 -0.87 -6.67
CA ALA A 181 14.45 -0.96 -6.47
C ALA A 181 14.74 -1.02 -4.97
N SER A 182 15.82 -1.72 -4.61
CA SER A 182 16.28 -1.75 -3.22
C SER A 182 17.79 -1.86 -3.16
N ALA A 183 18.43 -0.87 -2.52
CA ALA A 183 19.87 -0.82 -2.26
C ALA A 183 20.13 0.06 -1.02
N ASP A 184 21.19 -0.18 -0.30
CA ASP A 184 21.68 0.65 0.80
C ASP A 184 20.58 1.00 1.83
N GLU A 185 19.83 -0.02 2.25
CA GLU A 185 18.69 0.10 3.18
C GLU A 185 17.55 1.02 2.67
N LYS A 186 17.55 1.35 1.41
CA LYS A 186 16.48 2.11 0.77
C LYS A 186 15.64 1.18 -0.11
N ILE A 187 14.32 1.31 0.02
CA ILE A 187 13.33 0.65 -0.84
C ILE A 187 12.61 1.74 -1.60
N VAL A 188 12.48 1.59 -2.91
CA VAL A 188 11.90 2.60 -3.80
C VAL A 188 10.91 1.93 -4.73
N PHE A 189 9.68 2.40 -4.72
CA PHE A 189 8.67 2.09 -5.73
C PHE A 189 8.51 3.30 -6.66
N THR A 190 8.60 3.07 -7.96
CA THR A 190 8.41 4.10 -8.98
C THR A 190 7.22 3.73 -9.85
N LEU A 191 6.25 4.63 -9.93
CA LEU A 191 5.10 4.53 -10.81
C LEU A 191 5.24 5.56 -11.94
N THR A 192 4.83 5.17 -13.13
CA THR A 192 4.68 6.08 -14.27
C THR A 192 3.28 5.92 -14.82
N LEU A 193 2.52 7.00 -14.87
CA LEU A 193 1.15 7.04 -15.39
C LEU A 193 1.07 8.00 -16.57
N PRO A 194 0.26 7.72 -17.61
CA PRO A 194 -0.05 8.70 -18.66
C PRO A 194 -0.68 9.96 -18.08
N SER A 195 -0.34 11.14 -18.60
CA SER A 195 -0.88 12.43 -18.15
C SER A 195 -2.02 12.94 -19.03
#